data_a859e424c5bba6c4ca115b0cf0137a15
#
_entry.id   a859e424c5bba6c4ca115b0cf0137a15
#
_cell.length_a   1.000
_cell.length_b   1.000
_cell.length_c   1.000
_cell.angle_alpha   90.00
_cell.angle_beta   90.00
_cell.angle_gamma   90.00
#
_symmetry.space_group_name_H-M   'P 1'
#
loop_
_entity.id
_entity.type
_entity.pdbx_description
1 polymer ?
#
loop_
_entity_poly.entity_id
_entity_poly.type
_entity_poly.pdbx_seq_one_letter_code
_entity_poly.pdbx_strand_id
1 'polypeptide(L)'
;MRLSDDKATHLSHVILDSLLGAPGVTPKTDRESILREVKRILYAELHVEEEVDAAARKKLASLSRQLPEGSPEWAVRYQVYFREEMNRRGRLFMGA
;
A
#
# COMPACT_ATOMS: atom_id res chain seq x y z
N MET A 1 4.03 4.80 -3.00
CA MET A 1 3.87 4.40 -4.42
C MET A 1 2.67 3.49 -4.55
N ARG A 2 1.80 3.78 -5.52
CA ARG A 2 0.63 2.94 -5.80
C ARG A 2 0.92 2.02 -6.97
N LEU A 3 0.43 0.79 -6.87
CA LEU A 3 0.57 -0.18 -7.94
C LEU A 3 -0.61 -0.06 -8.90
N SER A 4 -0.36 -0.25 -10.18
CA SER A 4 -1.44 -0.41 -11.15
C SER A 4 -2.15 -1.75 -10.93
N ASP A 5 -3.36 -1.90 -11.48
CA ASP A 5 -4.10 -3.15 -11.42
C ASP A 5 -3.28 -4.32 -12.01
N ASP A 6 -2.58 -4.07 -13.12
CA ASP A 6 -1.74 -5.08 -13.75
C ASP A 6 -0.60 -5.53 -12.85
N LYS A 7 0.05 -4.57 -12.18
CA LYS A 7 1.13 -4.89 -11.23
C LYS A 7 0.61 -5.65 -10.02
N ALA A 8 -0.53 -5.23 -9.47
CA ALA A 8 -1.14 -5.93 -8.35
C ALA A 8 -1.50 -7.37 -8.72
N THR A 9 -2.06 -7.58 -9.91
CA THR A 9 -2.37 -8.91 -10.41
C THR A 9 -1.11 -9.75 -10.58
N HIS A 10 -0.06 -9.17 -11.18
CA HIS A 10 1.21 -9.86 -11.37
C HIS A 10 1.83 -10.28 -10.03
N LEU A 11 1.88 -9.36 -9.06
CA LEU A 11 2.41 -9.66 -7.73
C LEU A 11 1.60 -10.75 -7.03
N SER A 12 0.28 -10.74 -7.20
CA SER A 12 -0.58 -11.78 -6.64
C SER A 12 -0.22 -13.16 -7.18
N HIS A 13 0.04 -13.26 -8.48
CA HIS A 13 0.49 -14.52 -9.09
C HIS A 13 1.86 -14.95 -8.58
N VAL A 14 2.81 -14.01 -8.47
CA VAL A 14 4.16 -14.30 -7.96
C VAL A 14 4.08 -14.83 -6.53
N ILE A 15 3.32 -14.17 -5.67
CA ILE A 15 3.15 -14.58 -4.28
C ILE A 15 2.52 -15.98 -4.21
N LEU A 16 1.46 -16.20 -4.97
CA LEU A 16 0.79 -17.49 -5.01
C LEU A 16 1.71 -18.61 -5.46
N ASP A 17 2.45 -18.40 -6.55
CA ASP A 17 3.38 -19.39 -7.07
C ASP A 17 4.49 -19.71 -6.07
N SER A 18 4.99 -18.69 -5.37
CA SER A 18 5.99 -18.87 -4.33
C SER A 18 5.47 -19.71 -3.16
N LEU A 19 4.22 -19.45 -2.73
CA LEU A 19 3.59 -20.21 -1.65
C LEU A 19 3.33 -21.65 -2.03
N LEU A 20 2.81 -21.87 -3.25
CA LEU A 20 2.48 -23.23 -3.73
C LEU A 20 3.73 -24.06 -3.99
N GLY A 21 4.86 -23.42 -4.32
CA GLY A 21 6.13 -24.10 -4.53
C GLY A 21 6.95 -24.31 -3.26
N ALA A 22 6.54 -23.75 -2.12
CA ALA A 22 7.30 -23.87 -0.89
C ALA A 22 7.17 -25.27 -0.29
N PRO A 23 8.28 -25.84 0.25
CA PRO A 23 8.21 -27.14 0.92
C PRO A 23 7.24 -27.11 2.12
N GLY A 24 6.41 -28.14 2.23
CA GLY A 24 5.48 -28.26 3.34
C GLY A 24 4.17 -27.51 3.16
N VAL A 25 4.01 -26.76 2.09
CA VAL A 25 2.75 -26.08 1.78
C VAL A 25 1.90 -26.98 0.92
N THR A 26 0.70 -27.30 1.41
CA THR A 26 -0.27 -28.10 0.68
C THR A 26 -1.52 -27.26 0.47
N PRO A 27 -1.88 -26.90 -0.78
CA PRO A 27 -3.10 -26.12 -1.02
C PRO A 27 -4.32 -26.96 -0.69
N LYS A 28 -5.19 -26.43 0.18
CA LYS A 28 -6.45 -27.09 0.55
C LYS A 28 -7.62 -26.58 -0.27
N THR A 29 -7.43 -25.48 -0.99
CA THR A 29 -8.43 -24.91 -1.88
C THR A 29 -7.82 -24.82 -3.28
N ASP A 30 -8.67 -24.61 -4.29
CA ASP A 30 -8.16 -24.48 -5.63
C ASP A 30 -7.36 -23.16 -5.79
N ARG A 31 -6.47 -23.17 -6.80
CA ARG A 31 -5.57 -22.05 -7.09
C ARG A 31 -6.31 -20.74 -7.34
N GLU A 32 -7.43 -20.79 -8.03
CA GLU A 32 -8.17 -19.58 -8.37
C GLU A 32 -8.79 -18.92 -7.14
N SER A 33 -9.28 -19.71 -6.19
CA SER A 33 -9.83 -19.17 -4.94
C SER A 33 -8.76 -18.50 -4.11
N ILE A 34 -7.57 -19.11 -4.02
CA ILE A 34 -6.43 -18.52 -3.30
C ILE A 34 -5.99 -17.22 -3.96
N LEU A 35 -5.86 -17.23 -5.28
CA LEU A 35 -5.46 -16.05 -6.04
C LEU A 35 -6.44 -14.89 -5.83
N ARG A 36 -7.73 -15.18 -5.86
CA ARG A 36 -8.78 -14.18 -5.64
C ARG A 36 -8.66 -13.55 -4.26
N GLU A 37 -8.40 -14.36 -3.23
CA GLU A 37 -8.23 -13.87 -1.86
C GLU A 37 -6.97 -13.01 -1.72
N VAL A 38 -5.86 -13.41 -2.32
CA VAL A 38 -4.62 -12.62 -2.32
C VAL A 38 -4.86 -11.27 -2.99
N LYS A 39 -5.52 -11.25 -4.13
CA LYS A 39 -5.84 -10.01 -4.83
C LYS A 39 -6.73 -9.10 -3.98
N ARG A 40 -7.75 -9.65 -3.33
CA ARG A 40 -8.64 -8.89 -2.46
C ARG A 40 -7.86 -8.19 -1.35
N ILE A 41 -6.93 -8.89 -0.71
CA ILE A 41 -6.10 -8.33 0.36
C ILE A 41 -5.22 -7.21 -0.18
N LEU A 42 -4.58 -7.43 -1.34
CA LEU A 42 -3.71 -6.40 -1.95
C LEU A 42 -4.48 -5.15 -2.32
N TYR A 43 -5.65 -5.29 -2.94
CA TYR A 43 -6.46 -4.13 -3.30
C TYR A 43 -6.97 -3.36 -2.07
N ALA A 44 -7.30 -4.07 -0.99
CA ALA A 44 -7.68 -3.42 0.26
C ALA A 44 -6.54 -2.57 0.83
N GLU A 45 -5.31 -3.09 0.80
CA GLU A 45 -4.13 -2.34 1.26
C GLU A 45 -3.85 -1.13 0.38
N LEU A 46 -3.96 -1.27 -0.94
CA LEU A 46 -3.78 -0.16 -1.86
C LEU A 46 -4.82 0.94 -1.62
N HIS A 47 -6.04 0.55 -1.30
CA HIS A 47 -7.09 1.52 -0.98
C HIS A 47 -6.77 2.30 0.31
N VAL A 48 -6.25 1.63 1.33
CA VAL A 48 -5.81 2.30 2.56
C VAL A 48 -4.69 3.29 2.25
N GLU A 49 -3.71 2.92 1.43
CA GLU A 49 -2.63 3.83 1.04
C GLU A 49 -3.16 5.06 0.29
N GLU A 50 -4.16 4.90 -0.56
CA GLU A 50 -4.79 6.03 -1.25
C GLU A 50 -5.47 6.98 -0.27
N GLU A 51 -6.16 6.45 0.73
CA GLU A 51 -6.78 7.27 1.77
C GLU A 51 -5.74 8.02 2.61
N VAL A 52 -4.65 7.34 2.96
CA VAL A 52 -3.56 7.96 3.73
C VAL A 52 -2.87 9.05 2.92
N ASP A 53 -2.62 8.81 1.63
CA ASP A 53 -2.06 9.82 0.73
C ASP A 53 -2.95 11.07 0.70
N ALA A 54 -4.25 10.88 0.54
CA ALA A 54 -5.20 11.98 0.52
C ALA A 54 -5.21 12.76 1.84
N ALA A 55 -5.15 12.07 2.98
CA ALA A 55 -5.10 12.70 4.28
C ALA A 55 -3.82 13.51 4.49
N ALA A 56 -2.67 12.98 4.06
CA ALA A 56 -1.39 13.68 4.15
C ALA A 56 -1.39 14.94 3.29
N ARG A 57 -1.90 14.85 2.06
CA ARG A 57 -2.00 15.99 1.16
C ARG A 57 -2.96 17.06 1.69
N LYS A 58 -4.04 16.65 2.31
CA LYS A 58 -4.99 17.57 2.95
C LYS A 58 -4.32 18.35 4.09
N LYS A 59 -3.52 17.69 4.92
CA LYS A 59 -2.75 18.33 5.96
C LYS A 59 -1.77 19.35 5.38
N LEU A 60 -1.06 18.99 4.32
CA LEU A 60 -0.13 19.91 3.65
C LEU A 60 -0.86 21.15 3.12
N ALA A 61 -2.03 20.96 2.54
CA ALA A 61 -2.83 22.06 2.00
C ALA A 61 -3.35 23.00 3.12
N SER A 62 -3.45 22.51 4.35
CA SER A 62 -3.94 23.29 5.48
C SER A 62 -2.86 24.12 6.17
N LEU A 63 -1.60 23.98 5.76
CA LEU A 63 -0.50 24.76 6.38
C LEU A 63 -0.67 26.24 6.06
N SER A 64 -0.37 27.08 7.05
CA SER A 64 -0.44 28.53 6.88
C SER A 64 0.57 29.03 5.83
N ARG A 65 1.71 28.35 5.71
CA ARG A 65 2.69 28.59 4.66
C ARG A 65 2.60 27.47 3.65
N GLN A 66 2.25 27.80 2.41
CA GLN A 66 2.15 26.82 1.36
C GLN A 66 3.54 26.40 0.88
N LEU A 67 3.71 25.08 0.72
CA LEU A 67 4.96 24.49 0.23
C LEU A 67 4.74 24.01 -1.21
N PRO A 68 5.67 24.33 -2.13
CA PRO A 68 5.54 23.80 -3.50
C PRO A 68 5.61 22.29 -3.52
N GLU A 69 4.64 21.64 -4.18
CA GLU A 69 4.63 20.19 -4.32
C GLU A 69 5.92 19.72 -4.97
N GLY A 70 6.52 18.67 -4.40
CA GLY A 70 7.77 18.13 -4.90
C GLY A 70 9.02 18.83 -4.39
N SER A 71 8.89 19.94 -3.65
CA SER A 71 10.04 20.55 -3.02
C SER A 71 10.59 19.67 -1.91
N PRO A 72 11.88 19.82 -1.52
CA PRO A 72 12.43 19.02 -0.42
C PRO A 72 11.66 19.17 0.89
N GLU A 73 11.24 20.37 1.23
CA GLU A 73 10.49 20.64 2.45
C GLU A 73 9.11 19.98 2.39
N TRP A 74 8.43 20.05 1.25
CA TRP A 74 7.15 19.39 1.03
C TRP A 74 7.31 17.87 1.20
N ALA A 75 8.33 17.28 0.58
CA ALA A 75 8.57 15.85 0.63
C ALA A 75 8.78 15.34 2.06
N VAL A 76 9.55 16.08 2.87
CA VAL A 76 9.77 15.74 4.27
C VAL A 76 8.46 15.78 5.07
N ARG A 77 7.69 16.84 4.88
CA ARG A 77 6.38 16.98 5.56
C ARG A 77 5.40 15.90 5.14
N TYR A 78 5.36 15.60 3.86
CA TYR A 78 4.50 14.53 3.34
C TYR A 78 4.84 13.19 4.00
N GLN A 79 6.12 12.84 4.08
CA GLN A 79 6.58 11.61 4.72
C GLN A 79 6.13 11.53 6.18
N VAL A 80 6.27 12.62 6.93
CA VAL A 80 5.87 12.68 8.32
C VAL A 80 4.36 12.48 8.47
N TYR A 81 3.57 13.20 7.67
CA TYR A 81 2.11 13.11 7.75
C TYR A 81 1.60 11.75 7.29
N PHE A 82 2.23 11.17 6.27
CA PHE A 82 1.89 9.84 5.80
C PHE A 82 2.12 8.80 6.91
N ARG A 83 3.28 8.86 7.54
CA ARG A 83 3.63 7.95 8.65
C ARG A 83 2.67 8.10 9.83
N GLU A 84 2.39 9.34 10.22
CA GLU A 84 1.45 9.62 11.32
C GLU A 84 0.08 9.01 11.03
N GLU A 85 -0.41 9.17 9.82
CA GLU A 85 -1.72 8.66 9.44
C GLU A 85 -1.74 7.12 9.41
N MET A 86 -0.68 6.50 8.91
CA MET A 86 -0.55 5.04 8.94
C MET A 86 -0.55 4.52 10.38
N ASN A 87 0.21 5.17 11.25
CA ASN A 87 0.27 4.81 12.67
C ASN A 87 -1.09 4.98 13.36
N ARG A 88 -1.78 6.06 13.05
CA ARG A 88 -3.13 6.31 13.60
C ARG A 88 -4.11 5.22 13.21
N ARG A 89 -3.96 4.66 12.02
CA ARG A 89 -4.81 3.56 11.53
C ARG A 89 -4.33 2.19 11.97
N GLY A 90 -3.29 2.10 12.81
CA GLY A 90 -2.72 0.84 13.24
C GLY A 90 -1.98 0.09 12.15
N ARG A 91 -1.50 0.81 11.14
CA ARG A 91 -0.75 0.23 10.01
C ARG A 91 0.73 0.45 10.19
N LEU A 92 1.51 -0.54 9.75
CA LEU A 92 2.97 -0.41 9.75
C LEU A 92 3.40 0.32 8.49
N PHE A 93 4.20 1.39 8.67
CA PHE A 93 4.76 2.12 7.53
C PHE A 93 5.97 1.37 6.99
N MET A 94 5.84 0.84 5.78
CA MET A 94 6.89 0.04 5.12
C MET A 94 7.62 0.83 4.03
N GLY A 95 7.34 2.11 3.87
CA GLY A 95 8.01 2.95 2.88
C GLY A 95 9.45 3.23 3.26
N ALA A 96 10.28 3.41 2.26
CA ALA A 96 11.69 3.76 2.44
C ALA A 96 11.86 5.20 2.89
#